data_e7eede0be4e51d90fe4e6f7d1697426a
#
_entry.id   e7eede0be4e51d90fe4e6f7d1697426a
#
_cell.length_a   1.000
_cell.length_b   1.000
_cell.length_c   1.000
_cell.angle_alpha   90.00
_cell.angle_beta   90.00
_cell.angle_gamma   90.00
#
_symmetry.space_group_name_H-M   'P 1'
#
loop_
_entity.id
_entity.type
_entity.pdbx_description
1 polymer ?
#
loop_
_entity_poly.entity_id
_entity_poly.type
_entity_poly.pdbx_seq_one_letter_code
_entity_poly.pdbx_strand_id
1 'polypeptide(L)'
;DLRSGCLMYLALIYAFPMLAALAVLPLGVVYLCFRAGEIGNGLFVLAVEAGAVYLFIKYKRKGKKEEAPKNPNTAILRTEAGGVQLGNPFRGVFVLGAAGSGKSESIAVPLLSEFVRMGFAGVVYDFKFPTLAKDVQSFVNAKGSVLRHFYLDFNNPAASYRVNPLNPRYLPNTSYAREYAQAIISNLMKESIKKPDFWTRSATDLLTACIWYLKEERPDICDLP
;
A
#
# COMPACT_ATOMS: atom_id res chain seq x y z
N ASP A 1 -16.46 17.12 23.31
CA ASP A 1 -17.67 16.77 24.04
C ASP A 1 -17.29 16.28 25.44
N LEU A 2 -17.33 17.21 26.44
CA LEU A 2 -16.87 16.99 27.80
C LEU A 2 -17.66 15.88 28.55
N ARG A 3 -18.85 15.52 28.08
CA ARG A 3 -19.69 14.49 28.69
C ARG A 3 -19.23 13.05 28.37
N SER A 4 -18.68 12.80 27.20
CA SER A 4 -18.21 11.46 26.83
C SER A 4 -16.89 11.11 27.53
N GLY A 5 -16.01 12.09 27.76
CA GLY A 5 -14.76 11.89 28.51
C GLY A 5 -14.98 11.58 29.98
N CYS A 6 -15.95 12.24 30.63
CA CYS A 6 -16.23 12.03 32.04
C CYS A 6 -16.86 10.65 32.32
N LEU A 7 -17.74 10.16 31.42
CA LEU A 7 -18.34 8.81 31.51
C LEU A 7 -17.29 7.71 31.30
N MET A 8 -16.31 7.92 30.42
CA MET A 8 -15.23 6.97 30.18
C MET A 8 -14.25 6.91 31.37
N TYR A 9 -14.00 8.05 32.03
CA TYR A 9 -13.16 8.11 33.23
C TYR A 9 -13.84 7.45 34.46
N LEU A 10 -15.13 7.66 34.64
CA LEU A 10 -15.92 6.98 35.68
C LEU A 10 -16.00 5.47 35.43
N ALA A 11 -16.19 5.02 34.20
CA ALA A 11 -16.18 3.60 33.86
C ALA A 11 -14.82 2.94 34.16
N LEU A 12 -13.70 3.62 33.95
CA LEU A 12 -12.35 3.14 34.28
C LEU A 12 -12.12 3.06 35.80
N ILE A 13 -12.59 4.05 36.56
CA ILE A 13 -12.43 4.10 38.03
C ILE A 13 -13.23 2.98 38.73
N TYR A 14 -14.41 2.62 38.20
CA TYR A 14 -15.24 1.56 38.76
C TYR A 14 -14.93 0.16 38.20
N ALA A 15 -14.44 0.06 36.98
CA ALA A 15 -14.07 -1.23 36.37
C ALA A 15 -12.72 -1.78 36.89
N PHE A 16 -11.79 -0.91 37.23
CA PHE A 16 -10.45 -1.33 37.73
C PHE A 16 -10.47 -2.05 39.07
N PRO A 17 -11.17 -1.56 40.14
CA PRO A 17 -11.27 -2.28 41.37
C PRO A 17 -12.15 -3.54 41.27
N MET A 18 -13.16 -3.56 40.40
CA MET A 18 -13.98 -4.74 40.15
C MET A 18 -13.21 -5.85 39.42
N LEU A 19 -12.36 -5.49 38.47
CA LEU A 19 -11.43 -6.43 37.79
C LEU A 19 -10.33 -6.92 38.74
N ALA A 20 -9.80 -6.08 39.61
CA ALA A 20 -8.84 -6.46 40.64
C ALA A 20 -9.48 -7.39 41.69
N ALA A 21 -10.70 -7.13 42.11
CA ALA A 21 -11.45 -8.00 43.02
C ALA A 21 -11.75 -9.37 42.41
N LEU A 22 -12.09 -9.42 41.10
CA LEU A 22 -12.26 -10.66 40.36
C LEU A 22 -10.99 -11.49 40.22
N ALA A 23 -9.82 -10.87 40.23
CA ALA A 23 -8.53 -11.57 40.17
C ALA A 23 -8.02 -12.00 41.56
N VAL A 24 -8.34 -11.27 42.64
CA VAL A 24 -7.83 -11.53 43.99
C VAL A 24 -8.72 -12.54 44.76
N LEU A 25 -10.06 -12.51 44.53
CA LEU A 25 -10.99 -13.44 45.16
C LEU A 25 -10.69 -14.90 44.87
N PRO A 26 -10.41 -15.31 43.64
CA PRO A 26 -10.07 -16.70 43.34
C PRO A 26 -8.76 -17.16 43.97
N LEU A 27 -7.72 -16.30 43.97
CA LEU A 27 -6.45 -16.61 44.65
C LEU A 27 -6.64 -16.84 46.14
N GLY A 28 -7.55 -16.09 46.77
CA GLY A 28 -7.93 -16.30 48.16
C GLY A 28 -8.61 -17.65 48.41
N VAL A 29 -9.51 -18.06 47.53
CA VAL A 29 -10.17 -19.37 47.57
C VAL A 29 -9.17 -20.50 47.39
N VAL A 30 -8.27 -20.37 46.41
CA VAL A 30 -7.19 -21.35 46.16
C VAL A 30 -6.30 -21.49 47.42
N TYR A 31 -5.90 -20.38 48.02
CA TYR A 31 -5.10 -20.39 49.27
C TYR A 31 -5.83 -21.09 50.44
N LEU A 32 -7.11 -20.84 50.61
CA LEU A 32 -7.93 -21.48 51.65
C LEU A 32 -8.07 -22.99 51.40
N CYS A 33 -8.29 -23.43 50.17
CA CYS A 33 -8.35 -24.83 49.80
C CYS A 33 -7.00 -25.56 50.09
N PHE A 34 -5.88 -24.94 49.73
CA PHE A 34 -4.56 -25.51 50.06
C PHE A 34 -4.33 -25.58 51.56
N ARG A 35 -4.75 -24.59 52.33
CA ARG A 35 -4.61 -24.57 53.81
C ARG A 35 -5.50 -25.60 54.51
N ALA A 36 -6.66 -25.93 53.90
CA ALA A 36 -7.56 -26.96 54.39
C ALA A 36 -7.15 -28.39 54.00
N GLY A 37 -6.07 -28.54 53.22
CA GLY A 37 -5.62 -29.85 52.76
C GLY A 37 -6.39 -30.39 51.54
N GLU A 38 -7.30 -29.62 50.98
CA GLU A 38 -8.10 -29.99 49.79
C GLU A 38 -7.38 -29.61 48.50
N ILE A 39 -6.27 -30.24 48.21
CA ILE A 39 -5.40 -29.91 47.05
C ILE A 39 -6.15 -30.08 45.71
N GLY A 40 -7.04 -31.06 45.60
CA GLY A 40 -7.82 -31.32 44.40
C GLY A 40 -8.74 -30.17 44.02
N ASN A 41 -9.43 -29.58 45.04
CA ASN A 41 -10.34 -28.45 44.82
C ASN A 41 -9.57 -27.18 44.42
N GLY A 42 -8.39 -26.95 45.03
CA GLY A 42 -7.51 -25.82 44.66
C GLY A 42 -7.02 -25.90 43.20
N LEU A 43 -6.63 -27.07 42.73
CA LEU A 43 -6.20 -27.30 41.36
C LEU A 43 -7.37 -27.14 40.34
N PHE A 44 -8.57 -27.56 40.73
CA PHE A 44 -9.77 -27.39 39.90
C PHE A 44 -10.11 -25.90 39.66
N VAL A 45 -10.06 -25.08 40.71
CA VAL A 45 -10.29 -23.63 40.63
C VAL A 45 -9.27 -22.98 39.72
N LEU A 46 -7.99 -23.30 39.84
CA LEU A 46 -6.93 -22.78 38.95
C LEU A 46 -7.13 -23.17 37.49
N ALA A 47 -7.60 -24.40 37.24
CA ALA A 47 -7.87 -24.86 35.86
C ALA A 47 -9.05 -24.12 35.24
N VAL A 48 -10.10 -23.83 36.00
CA VAL A 48 -11.27 -23.07 35.54
C VAL A 48 -10.88 -21.63 35.21
N GLU A 49 -10.06 -21.00 36.07
CA GLU A 49 -9.56 -19.64 35.83
C GLU A 49 -8.66 -19.55 34.61
N ALA A 50 -7.72 -20.46 34.48
CA ALA A 50 -6.86 -20.53 33.29
C ALA A 50 -7.69 -20.72 32.01
N GLY A 51 -8.74 -21.55 32.06
CA GLY A 51 -9.71 -21.72 30.99
C GLY A 51 -10.48 -20.43 30.66
N ALA A 52 -10.95 -19.72 31.69
CA ALA A 52 -11.67 -18.44 31.51
C ALA A 52 -10.77 -17.36 30.91
N VAL A 53 -9.53 -17.23 31.39
CA VAL A 53 -8.53 -16.30 30.83
C VAL A 53 -8.19 -16.66 29.38
N TYR A 54 -7.98 -17.94 29.09
CA TYR A 54 -7.73 -18.42 27.73
C TYR A 54 -8.90 -18.09 26.79
N LEU A 55 -10.15 -18.34 27.22
CA LEU A 55 -11.36 -18.02 26.43
C LEU A 55 -11.49 -16.52 26.24
N PHE A 56 -11.21 -15.70 27.26
CA PHE A 56 -11.25 -14.25 27.17
C PHE A 56 -10.21 -13.72 26.19
N ILE A 57 -8.96 -14.23 26.24
CA ILE A 57 -7.90 -13.88 25.28
C ILE A 57 -8.28 -14.32 23.87
N LYS A 58 -8.83 -15.53 23.71
CA LYS A 58 -9.30 -16.05 22.43
C LYS A 58 -10.48 -15.24 21.87
N TYR A 59 -11.41 -14.82 22.73
CA TYR A 59 -12.54 -13.95 22.35
C TYR A 59 -12.07 -12.56 21.94
N LYS A 60 -11.13 -11.97 22.69
CA LYS A 60 -10.53 -10.66 22.35
C LYS A 60 -9.66 -10.71 21.09
N ARG A 61 -9.03 -11.87 20.81
CA ARG A 61 -8.29 -12.14 19.57
C ARG A 61 -9.17 -12.45 18.35
N LYS A 62 -10.46 -12.77 18.56
CA LYS A 62 -11.46 -12.69 17.48
C LYS A 62 -11.67 -11.22 17.17
N GLY A 63 -10.66 -10.60 16.55
CA GLY A 63 -10.72 -9.24 16.02
C GLY A 63 -12.01 -9.08 15.23
N LYS A 64 -12.57 -7.86 15.26
CA LYS A 64 -13.70 -7.48 14.42
C LYS A 64 -13.45 -8.07 13.04
N LYS A 65 -14.35 -8.93 12.56
CA LYS A 65 -14.32 -9.38 11.16
C LYS A 65 -14.23 -8.11 10.33
N GLU A 66 -13.17 -7.95 9.58
CA GLU A 66 -13.04 -6.86 8.63
C GLU A 66 -14.26 -6.94 7.73
N GLU A 67 -15.17 -5.97 7.84
CA GLU A 67 -16.32 -5.89 6.94
C GLU A 67 -15.76 -5.79 5.52
N ALA A 68 -16.23 -6.66 4.64
CA ALA A 68 -15.84 -6.59 3.24
C ALA A 68 -16.13 -5.17 2.71
N PRO A 69 -15.20 -4.55 1.99
CA PRO A 69 -15.39 -3.18 1.52
C PRO A 69 -16.63 -3.12 0.63
N LYS A 70 -17.50 -2.14 0.88
CA LYS A 70 -18.72 -1.89 0.10
C LYS A 70 -18.43 -1.52 -1.36
N ASN A 71 -17.21 -1.03 -1.63
CA ASN A 71 -16.76 -0.65 -2.96
C ASN A 71 -15.62 -1.58 -3.38
N PRO A 72 -15.68 -2.24 -4.55
CA PRO A 72 -14.64 -3.13 -5.04
C PRO A 72 -13.27 -2.44 -5.22
N ASN A 73 -13.27 -1.11 -5.40
CA ASN A 73 -12.05 -0.31 -5.55
C ASN A 73 -11.50 0.22 -4.20
N THR A 74 -11.83 -0.40 -3.08
CA THR A 74 -11.32 0.00 -1.77
C THR A 74 -10.06 -0.79 -1.44
N ALA A 75 -8.94 -0.12 -1.32
CA ALA A 75 -7.70 -0.72 -0.82
C ALA A 75 -7.72 -0.78 0.72
N ILE A 76 -7.21 -1.85 1.29
CA ILE A 76 -7.19 -2.07 2.74
C ILE A 76 -5.74 -2.12 3.22
N LEU A 77 -5.34 -1.11 4.01
CA LEU A 77 -4.09 -1.14 4.76
C LEU A 77 -4.31 -1.88 6.07
N ARG A 78 -3.69 -3.03 6.23
CA ARG A 78 -3.76 -3.82 7.46
C ARG A 78 -2.74 -3.31 8.46
N THR A 79 -3.22 -3.04 9.66
CA THR A 79 -2.40 -2.64 10.81
C THR A 79 -2.68 -3.57 11.99
N GLU A 80 -1.83 -3.53 13.01
CA GLU A 80 -2.04 -4.30 14.25
C GLU A 80 -3.35 -3.92 14.96
N ALA A 81 -3.79 -2.66 14.81
CA ALA A 81 -5.01 -2.13 15.41
C ALA A 81 -6.27 -2.39 14.55
N GLY A 82 -6.13 -2.91 13.32
CA GLY A 82 -7.22 -3.15 12.38
C GLY A 82 -6.91 -2.66 10.98
N GLY A 83 -7.86 -2.75 10.06
CA GLY A 83 -7.70 -2.32 8.68
C GLY A 83 -8.13 -0.87 8.46
N VAL A 84 -7.29 -0.06 7.81
CA VAL A 84 -7.65 1.27 7.30
C VAL A 84 -8.14 1.13 5.88
N GLN A 85 -9.39 1.49 5.62
CA GLN A 85 -10.00 1.41 4.30
C GLN A 85 -9.76 2.70 3.51
N LEU A 86 -9.13 2.59 2.35
CA LEU A 86 -8.93 3.66 1.38
C LEU A 86 -9.96 3.51 0.26
N GLY A 87 -11.10 4.16 0.41
CA GLY A 87 -12.17 4.15 -0.59
C GLY A 87 -11.84 5.04 -1.78
N ASN A 88 -11.54 4.50 -2.92
CA ASN A 88 -11.17 5.20 -4.15
C ASN A 88 -9.72 5.72 -4.16
N PRO A 89 -8.72 4.83 -4.22
CA PRO A 89 -7.30 5.20 -4.27
C PRO A 89 -6.92 5.98 -5.55
N PHE A 90 -7.77 6.00 -6.58
CA PHE A 90 -7.57 6.79 -7.81
C PHE A 90 -7.52 8.31 -7.58
N ARG A 91 -8.05 8.80 -6.44
CA ARG A 91 -7.95 10.22 -6.05
C ARG A 91 -6.57 10.62 -5.54
N GLY A 92 -5.67 9.65 -5.41
CA GLY A 92 -4.34 9.83 -4.85
C GLY A 92 -4.30 9.69 -3.33
N VAL A 93 -3.15 9.25 -2.85
CA VAL A 93 -2.83 9.13 -1.41
C VAL A 93 -1.56 9.93 -1.17
N PHE A 94 -1.64 10.91 -0.29
CA PHE A 94 -0.49 11.73 0.09
C PHE A 94 0.02 11.34 1.47
N VAL A 95 1.30 10.98 1.57
CA VAL A 95 1.91 10.48 2.80
C VAL A 95 3.02 11.42 3.24
N LEU A 96 2.85 12.02 4.42
CA LEU A 96 3.84 12.88 5.06
C LEU A 96 4.55 12.16 6.21
N GLY A 97 5.84 12.43 6.34
CA GLY A 97 6.63 11.93 7.46
C GLY A 97 8.11 12.27 7.28
N ALA A 98 8.85 12.38 8.38
CA ALA A 98 10.28 12.63 8.37
C ALA A 98 11.07 11.47 7.72
N ALA A 99 12.33 11.70 7.38
CA ALA A 99 13.22 10.64 6.96
C ALA A 99 13.32 9.56 8.06
N GLY A 100 13.33 8.30 7.66
CA GLY A 100 13.38 7.18 8.61
C GLY A 100 12.08 6.87 9.36
N SER A 101 10.96 7.58 9.11
CA SER A 101 9.68 7.36 9.81
C SER A 101 8.93 6.09 9.39
N GLY A 102 9.52 5.21 8.59
CA GLY A 102 8.89 3.96 8.16
C GLY A 102 7.82 4.09 7.07
N LYS A 103 7.68 5.24 6.40
CA LYS A 103 6.66 5.46 5.36
C LYS A 103 6.62 4.36 4.29
N SER A 104 7.78 3.94 3.82
CA SER A 104 7.89 2.91 2.78
C SER A 104 7.35 1.58 3.29
N GLU A 105 7.83 1.11 4.43
CA GLU A 105 7.46 -0.19 5.00
C GLU A 105 6.02 -0.23 5.52
N SER A 106 5.58 0.86 6.17
CA SER A 106 4.27 0.87 6.82
C SER A 106 3.12 1.22 5.89
N ILE A 107 3.37 1.92 4.78
CA ILE A 107 2.32 2.43 3.90
C ILE A 107 2.57 2.07 2.44
N ALA A 108 3.74 2.41 1.85
CA ALA A 108 3.95 2.24 0.42
C ALA A 108 3.98 0.77 0.02
N VAL A 109 4.75 -0.07 0.71
CA VAL A 109 4.86 -1.50 0.41
C VAL A 109 3.54 -2.24 0.62
N PRO A 110 2.80 -2.06 1.74
CA PRO A 110 1.47 -2.64 1.90
C PRO A 110 0.45 -2.17 0.87
N LEU A 111 0.46 -0.89 0.47
CA LEU A 111 -0.40 -0.39 -0.59
C LEU A 111 -0.09 -1.00 -1.95
N LEU A 112 1.19 -1.11 -2.31
CA LEU A 112 1.62 -1.78 -3.55
C LEU A 112 1.17 -3.23 -3.57
N SER A 113 1.35 -3.96 -2.47
CA SER A 113 0.86 -5.34 -2.34
C SER A 113 -0.64 -5.43 -2.57
N GLU A 114 -1.41 -4.50 -1.98
CA GLU A 114 -2.86 -4.48 -2.11
C GLU A 114 -3.29 -4.12 -3.54
N PHE A 115 -2.63 -3.17 -4.19
CA PHE A 115 -2.91 -2.80 -5.59
C PHE A 115 -2.61 -3.94 -6.57
N VAL A 116 -1.50 -4.66 -6.36
CA VAL A 116 -1.17 -5.86 -7.14
C VAL A 116 -2.24 -6.94 -6.92
N ARG A 117 -2.66 -7.16 -5.68
CA ARG A 117 -3.74 -8.11 -5.34
C ARG A 117 -5.07 -7.76 -6.00
N MET A 118 -5.37 -6.46 -6.11
CA MET A 118 -6.58 -5.95 -6.77
C MET A 118 -6.48 -5.94 -8.30
N GLY A 119 -5.33 -6.28 -8.87
CA GLY A 119 -5.11 -6.30 -10.31
C GLY A 119 -4.91 -4.93 -10.95
N PHE A 120 -4.48 -3.93 -10.17
CA PHE A 120 -4.22 -2.59 -10.71
C PHE A 120 -2.98 -2.60 -11.59
N ALA A 121 -3.11 -2.00 -12.78
CA ALA A 121 -1.96 -1.62 -13.59
C ALA A 121 -1.44 -0.24 -13.12
N GLY A 122 -0.13 -0.04 -13.17
CA GLY A 122 0.46 1.21 -12.72
C GLY A 122 1.95 1.33 -13.00
N VAL A 123 2.50 2.48 -12.63
CA VAL A 123 3.93 2.77 -12.71
C VAL A 123 4.45 3.05 -11.30
N VAL A 124 5.56 2.41 -10.94
CA VAL A 124 6.25 2.65 -9.67
C VAL A 124 7.56 3.35 -9.96
N TYR A 125 7.72 4.57 -9.45
CA TYR A 125 8.98 5.29 -9.51
C TYR A 125 9.80 4.97 -8.26
N ASP A 126 10.86 4.19 -8.43
CA ASP A 126 11.74 3.75 -7.34
C ASP A 126 13.03 4.55 -7.31
N PHE A 127 13.07 5.59 -6.46
CA PHE A 127 14.28 6.40 -6.28
C PHE A 127 15.46 5.60 -5.68
N LYS A 128 15.15 4.55 -4.92
CA LYS A 128 16.14 3.66 -4.28
C LYS A 128 16.20 2.30 -4.97
N PHE A 129 16.07 2.30 -6.29
CA PHE A 129 16.14 1.07 -7.07
C PHE A 129 17.30 0.16 -6.60
N PRO A 130 17.09 -1.15 -6.40
CA PRO A 130 15.92 -1.95 -6.79
C PRO A 130 14.96 -2.32 -5.63
N THR A 131 14.83 -1.51 -4.60
CA THR A 131 14.08 -1.86 -3.38
C THR A 131 12.60 -2.15 -3.66
N LEU A 132 11.85 -1.14 -4.11
CA LEU A 132 10.43 -1.31 -4.43
C LEU A 132 10.19 -2.22 -5.63
N ALA A 133 11.12 -2.24 -6.60
CA ALA A 133 11.03 -3.13 -7.74
C ALA A 133 11.06 -4.61 -7.35
N LYS A 134 11.90 -4.99 -6.36
CA LYS A 134 11.95 -6.34 -5.79
C LYS A 134 10.66 -6.69 -5.06
N ASP A 135 10.12 -5.75 -4.28
CA ASP A 135 8.86 -5.96 -3.56
C ASP A 135 7.72 -6.20 -4.55
N VAL A 136 7.56 -5.33 -5.56
CA VAL A 136 6.55 -5.49 -6.61
C VAL A 136 6.72 -6.81 -7.35
N GLN A 137 7.95 -7.19 -7.71
CA GLN A 137 8.23 -8.47 -8.36
C GLN A 137 7.78 -9.65 -7.48
N SER A 138 8.02 -9.59 -6.17
CA SER A 138 7.59 -10.63 -5.24
C SER A 138 6.07 -10.74 -5.17
N PHE A 139 5.35 -9.60 -5.14
CA PHE A 139 3.89 -9.57 -5.12
C PHE A 139 3.28 -10.08 -6.42
N VAL A 140 3.86 -9.70 -7.57
CA VAL A 140 3.41 -10.18 -8.89
C VAL A 140 3.65 -11.68 -9.05
N ASN A 141 4.77 -12.18 -8.55
CA ASN A 141 5.08 -13.61 -8.57
C ASN A 141 4.26 -14.42 -7.57
N ALA A 142 3.57 -13.76 -6.63
CA ALA A 142 2.72 -14.44 -5.67
C ALA A 142 1.58 -15.19 -6.39
N LYS A 143 1.20 -16.32 -5.81
CA LYS A 143 0.17 -17.20 -6.38
C LYS A 143 -1.15 -16.46 -6.58
N GLY A 144 -1.64 -16.42 -7.81
CA GLY A 144 -2.91 -15.80 -8.18
C GLY A 144 -2.81 -14.42 -8.82
N SER A 145 -1.62 -13.82 -8.92
CA SER A 145 -1.46 -12.58 -9.69
C SER A 145 -1.53 -12.83 -11.20
N VAL A 146 -2.31 -12.00 -11.89
CA VAL A 146 -2.43 -12.01 -13.36
C VAL A 146 -1.58 -10.91 -14.01
N LEU A 147 -0.93 -10.08 -13.20
CA LEU A 147 -0.12 -8.96 -13.65
C LEU A 147 1.26 -9.42 -14.11
N ARG A 148 1.86 -8.62 -14.98
CA ARG A 148 3.26 -8.75 -15.38
C ARG A 148 4.04 -7.54 -14.89
N HIS A 149 5.25 -7.76 -14.41
CA HIS A 149 6.16 -6.72 -13.95
C HIS A 149 7.27 -6.51 -14.95
N PHE A 150 7.49 -5.25 -15.30
CA PHE A 150 8.61 -4.79 -16.12
C PHE A 150 9.34 -3.69 -15.37
N TYR A 151 10.65 -3.64 -15.46
CA TYR A 151 11.44 -2.57 -14.84
C TYR A 151 12.42 -1.94 -15.84
N LEU A 152 12.65 -0.66 -15.67
CA LEU A 152 13.61 0.12 -16.43
C LEU A 152 14.71 0.58 -15.46
N ASP A 153 15.92 0.08 -15.68
CA ASP A 153 17.10 0.46 -14.90
C ASP A 153 18.05 1.25 -15.79
N PHE A 154 18.06 2.57 -15.58
CA PHE A 154 18.94 3.47 -16.34
C PHE A 154 20.41 3.35 -15.96
N ASN A 155 20.72 2.76 -14.79
CA ASN A 155 22.09 2.51 -14.36
C ASN A 155 22.67 1.21 -14.94
N ASN A 156 21.80 0.28 -15.33
CA ASN A 156 22.20 -1.00 -15.92
C ASN A 156 21.32 -1.36 -17.12
N PRO A 157 21.49 -0.69 -18.27
CA PRO A 157 20.66 -0.92 -19.45
C PRO A 157 20.72 -2.36 -19.98
N ALA A 158 21.81 -3.09 -19.70
CA ALA A 158 21.96 -4.49 -20.14
C ALA A 158 21.00 -5.44 -19.43
N ALA A 159 20.62 -5.14 -18.17
CA ALA A 159 19.69 -5.93 -17.38
C ALA A 159 18.26 -5.34 -17.38
N SER A 160 18.06 -4.21 -18.05
CA SER A 160 16.78 -3.49 -18.11
C SER A 160 15.89 -3.99 -19.25
N TYR A 161 14.58 -3.91 -19.06
CA TYR A 161 13.65 -4.02 -20.18
C TYR A 161 13.79 -2.81 -21.09
N ARG A 162 13.53 -3.01 -22.38
CA ARG A 162 13.51 -1.96 -23.38
C ARG A 162 12.08 -1.56 -23.69
N VAL A 163 11.86 -0.26 -23.83
CA VAL A 163 10.55 0.31 -24.17
C VAL A 163 10.75 1.26 -25.34
N ASN A 164 9.99 1.01 -26.41
CA ASN A 164 9.87 1.95 -27.52
C ASN A 164 8.59 2.77 -27.35
N PRO A 165 8.67 4.04 -26.89
CA PRO A 165 7.52 4.91 -26.75
C PRO A 165 6.89 5.31 -28.07
N LEU A 166 7.65 5.26 -29.18
CA LEU A 166 7.20 5.63 -30.52
C LEU A 166 6.73 4.43 -31.35
N ASN A 167 6.49 3.28 -30.72
CA ASN A 167 6.03 2.12 -31.45
C ASN A 167 4.77 2.46 -32.29
N PRO A 168 4.73 2.15 -33.60
CA PRO A 168 3.65 2.52 -34.53
C PRO A 168 2.24 2.19 -34.02
N ARG A 169 2.09 1.13 -33.25
CA ARG A 169 0.79 0.73 -32.67
C ARG A 169 0.20 1.76 -31.68
N TYR A 170 1.04 2.63 -31.09
CA TYR A 170 0.62 3.68 -30.18
C TYR A 170 0.42 5.04 -30.85
N LEU A 171 0.57 5.10 -32.17
CA LEU A 171 0.45 6.29 -32.99
C LEU A 171 -0.77 6.19 -33.93
N PRO A 172 -2.01 6.18 -33.44
CA PRO A 172 -3.20 6.00 -34.26
C PRO A 172 -3.44 7.17 -35.25
N ASN A 173 -2.99 8.37 -34.89
CA ASN A 173 -3.07 9.57 -35.73
C ASN A 173 -1.94 10.56 -35.40
N THR A 174 -1.83 11.62 -36.22
CA THR A 174 -0.80 12.67 -36.08
C THR A 174 -0.83 13.43 -34.74
N SER A 175 -2.01 13.50 -34.10
CA SER A 175 -2.11 14.18 -32.79
C SER A 175 -1.28 13.47 -31.72
N TYR A 176 -1.24 12.14 -31.73
CA TYR A 176 -0.38 11.38 -30.81
C TYR A 176 1.09 11.61 -31.10
N ALA A 177 1.49 11.63 -32.37
CA ALA A 177 2.86 11.96 -32.76
C ALA A 177 3.25 13.35 -32.24
N ARG A 178 2.33 14.32 -32.33
CA ARG A 178 2.53 15.68 -31.79
C ARG A 178 2.65 15.71 -30.27
N GLU A 179 1.84 14.97 -29.55
CA GLU A 179 1.92 14.87 -28.09
C GLU A 179 3.28 14.29 -27.65
N TYR A 180 3.74 13.23 -28.30
CA TYR A 180 5.07 12.67 -28.01
C TYR A 180 6.17 13.65 -28.37
N ALA A 181 6.13 14.30 -29.51
CA ALA A 181 7.09 15.32 -29.90
C ALA A 181 7.13 16.47 -28.88
N GLN A 182 5.98 16.96 -28.47
CA GLN A 182 5.88 18.01 -27.47
C GLN A 182 6.43 17.56 -26.10
N ALA A 183 6.13 16.34 -25.67
CA ALA A 183 6.65 15.78 -24.44
C ALA A 183 8.19 15.70 -24.45
N ILE A 184 8.78 15.23 -25.57
CA ILE A 184 10.24 15.14 -25.74
C ILE A 184 10.85 16.53 -25.71
N ILE A 185 10.39 17.47 -26.51
CA ILE A 185 10.93 18.83 -26.58
C ILE A 185 10.78 19.55 -25.23
N SER A 186 9.64 19.42 -24.55
CA SER A 186 9.42 20.06 -23.24
C SER A 186 10.34 19.48 -22.16
N ASN A 187 10.65 18.19 -22.21
CA ASN A 187 11.59 17.59 -21.24
C ASN A 187 13.05 17.98 -21.52
N LEU A 188 13.43 18.14 -22.78
CA LEU A 188 14.77 18.60 -23.18
C LEU A 188 14.98 20.09 -22.90
N MET A 189 13.94 20.90 -23.15
CA MET A 189 13.98 22.36 -23.08
C MET A 189 13.00 22.88 -21.99
N LYS A 190 13.32 22.66 -20.73
CA LYS A 190 12.45 22.99 -19.58
C LYS A 190 11.98 24.44 -19.53
N GLU A 191 12.77 25.37 -20.05
CA GLU A 191 12.40 26.79 -20.10
C GLU A 191 11.29 27.08 -21.10
N SER A 192 11.18 26.27 -22.15
CA SER A 192 10.14 26.40 -23.19
C SER A 192 8.73 26.11 -22.68
N ILE A 193 8.59 25.39 -21.55
CA ILE A 193 7.30 25.11 -20.92
C ILE A 193 6.62 26.42 -20.47
N LYS A 194 7.42 27.39 -19.97
CA LYS A 194 6.91 28.67 -19.46
C LYS A 194 6.57 29.68 -20.57
N LYS A 195 7.38 29.68 -21.64
CA LYS A 195 7.21 30.56 -22.80
C LYS A 195 7.60 29.83 -24.08
N PRO A 196 6.65 29.11 -24.72
CA PRO A 196 6.93 28.48 -25.99
C PRO A 196 7.22 29.56 -27.04
N ASP A 197 8.44 29.55 -27.55
CA ASP A 197 8.89 30.45 -28.61
C ASP A 197 8.69 29.84 -30.01
N PHE A 198 9.01 30.60 -31.02
CA PHE A 198 8.93 30.14 -32.43
C PHE A 198 9.79 28.88 -32.66
N TRP A 199 11.00 28.85 -32.11
CA TRP A 199 11.96 27.76 -32.31
C TRP A 199 11.45 26.46 -31.69
N THR A 200 10.92 26.52 -30.49
CA THR A 200 10.32 25.39 -29.78
C THR A 200 9.15 24.80 -30.55
N ARG A 201 8.29 25.67 -31.11
CA ARG A 201 7.13 25.22 -31.92
C ARG A 201 7.62 24.57 -33.21
N SER A 202 8.55 25.18 -33.94
CA SER A 202 9.12 24.63 -35.16
C SER A 202 9.82 23.30 -34.93
N ALA A 203 10.56 23.15 -33.83
CA ALA A 203 11.18 21.89 -33.46
C ALA A 203 10.14 20.81 -33.16
N THR A 204 9.05 21.18 -32.49
CA THR A 204 7.93 20.24 -32.20
C THR A 204 7.26 19.80 -33.51
N ASP A 205 7.00 20.73 -34.41
CA ASP A 205 6.34 20.43 -35.69
C ASP A 205 7.23 19.55 -36.57
N LEU A 206 8.54 19.84 -36.65
CA LEU A 206 9.51 19.02 -37.39
C LEU A 206 9.58 17.60 -36.79
N LEU A 207 9.73 17.49 -35.46
CA LEU A 207 9.79 16.18 -34.81
C LEU A 207 8.48 15.39 -35.01
N THR A 208 7.33 16.07 -34.99
CA THR A 208 6.03 15.45 -35.30
C THR A 208 6.01 14.87 -36.71
N ALA A 209 6.49 15.64 -37.67
CA ALA A 209 6.57 15.18 -39.07
C ALA A 209 7.51 13.99 -39.22
N CYS A 210 8.67 14.02 -38.58
CA CYS A 210 9.63 12.90 -38.58
C CYS A 210 9.03 11.62 -37.97
N ILE A 211 8.40 11.73 -36.79
CA ILE A 211 7.76 10.59 -36.13
C ILE A 211 6.65 10.01 -37.01
N TRP A 212 5.82 10.87 -37.59
CA TRP A 212 4.75 10.41 -38.45
C TRP A 212 5.26 9.76 -39.75
N TYR A 213 6.30 10.35 -40.38
CA TYR A 213 6.96 9.76 -41.53
C TYR A 213 7.53 8.38 -41.23
N LEU A 214 8.26 8.23 -40.11
CA LEU A 214 8.80 6.93 -39.71
C LEU A 214 7.68 5.92 -39.47
N LYS A 215 6.59 6.32 -38.84
CA LYS A 215 5.44 5.44 -38.63
C LYS A 215 4.81 4.93 -39.91
N GLU A 216 4.68 5.79 -40.95
CA GLU A 216 4.03 5.42 -42.20
C GLU A 216 5.00 4.66 -43.16
N GLU A 217 6.23 5.15 -43.30
CA GLU A 217 7.15 4.66 -44.34
C GLU A 217 8.17 3.66 -43.79
N ARG A 218 8.54 3.75 -42.52
CA ARG A 218 9.59 2.93 -41.92
C ARG A 218 9.22 2.50 -40.50
N PRO A 219 8.14 1.73 -40.32
CA PRO A 219 7.67 1.29 -39.03
C PRO A 219 8.68 0.39 -38.29
N ASP A 220 9.59 -0.25 -39.02
CA ASP A 220 10.67 -1.10 -38.50
C ASP A 220 11.69 -0.35 -37.66
N ILE A 221 11.91 0.93 -37.94
CA ILE A 221 12.88 1.80 -37.24
C ILE A 221 12.20 2.99 -36.53
N CYS A 222 10.89 2.96 -36.37
CA CYS A 222 10.16 4.01 -35.67
C CYS A 222 10.42 3.92 -34.16
N ASP A 223 11.54 4.51 -33.71
CA ASP A 223 12.01 4.55 -32.34
C ASP A 223 12.81 5.84 -32.10
N LEU A 224 13.14 6.10 -30.84
CA LEU A 224 14.12 7.13 -30.48
C LEU A 224 15.53 6.58 -30.69
N PRO A 225 16.46 7.44 -31.16
CA PRO A 225 17.87 7.06 -31.34
C PRO A 225 18.59 6.73 -30.03
#